data_f101d033248e1fdfc14d0f82e9bcbd11
#
_entry.id   f101d033248e1fdfc14d0f82e9bcbd11
#
_cell.length_a   1.000
_cell.length_b   1.000
_cell.length_c   1.000
_cell.angle_alpha   90.00
_cell.angle_beta   90.00
_cell.angle_gamma   90.00
#
_symmetry.space_group_name_H-M   'P 1'
#
loop_
_entity.id
_entity.type
_entity.pdbx_description
1 polymer ?
#
loop_
_entity_poly.entity_id
_entity_poly.type
_entity_poly.pdbx_seq_one_letter_code
_entity_poly.pdbx_strand_id
1 'polypeptide(L)'
;MADAASPLPAPADLAARSFYRFPNESAAYRAARTALLAEEIALRRQIERVAEHRRALPPGGEVTKDYLFEGQQGEVHFADLFGSHDTLVIYSYMFGPERERPCPMCTAFLGPLDANGADIQQRVALAVVARAPIDRLFAFKRERGWRHLPLYQDKTEHYGRDYLAWTDQGDNPGYNVFTKRDGVIRHFWGGEMSGETADPGQDP
;
A
#
# COMPACT_ATOMS: atom_id res chain seq x y z
N MET A 1 20.93 19.99 22.49
CA MET A 1 20.01 19.42 23.50
C MET A 1 18.63 19.41 22.85
N ALA A 2 18.11 18.26 22.48
CA ALA A 2 16.74 18.15 21.96
C ALA A 2 15.79 18.40 23.13
N ASP A 3 14.97 19.41 23.02
CA ASP A 3 13.92 19.74 23.95
C ASP A 3 12.99 18.51 24.04
N ALA A 4 12.88 17.92 25.22
CA ALA A 4 11.99 16.77 25.43
C ALA A 4 10.57 17.28 25.21
N ALA A 5 9.97 16.90 24.08
CA ALA A 5 8.62 17.28 23.73
C ALA A 5 7.68 16.95 24.89
N SER A 6 6.96 17.96 25.40
CA SER A 6 5.97 17.76 26.46
C SER A 6 5.00 16.63 26.06
N PRO A 7 4.63 15.75 26.99
CA PRO A 7 3.73 14.63 26.68
C PRO A 7 2.41 15.16 26.11
N LEU A 8 1.92 14.51 25.08
CA LEU A 8 0.65 14.86 24.44
C LEU A 8 -0.50 14.78 25.46
N PRO A 9 -1.44 15.75 25.49
CA PRO A 9 -2.61 15.70 26.36
C PRO A 9 -3.39 14.39 26.17
N ALA A 10 -4.11 13.93 27.21
CA ALA A 10 -4.94 12.75 27.07
C ALA A 10 -5.99 12.90 25.95
N PRO A 11 -6.32 11.82 25.19
CA PRO A 11 -7.33 11.91 24.14
C PRO A 11 -8.67 12.47 24.59
N ALA A 12 -9.12 12.12 25.80
CA ALA A 12 -10.35 12.63 26.38
C ALA A 12 -10.30 14.15 26.62
N ASP A 13 -9.15 14.67 27.08
CA ASP A 13 -8.96 16.10 27.31
C ASP A 13 -9.01 16.89 26.00
N LEU A 14 -8.44 16.32 24.92
CA LEU A 14 -8.52 16.94 23.59
C LEU A 14 -9.95 16.90 23.04
N ALA A 15 -10.65 15.78 23.19
CA ALA A 15 -12.02 15.62 22.74
C ALA A 15 -12.97 16.60 23.47
N ALA A 16 -12.75 16.82 24.76
CA ALA A 16 -13.54 17.79 25.54
C ALA A 16 -13.38 19.25 25.06
N ARG A 17 -12.26 19.57 24.41
CA ARG A 17 -12.01 20.93 23.84
C ARG A 17 -12.71 21.15 22.51
N SER A 18 -13.37 20.14 21.94
CA SER A 18 -14.06 20.30 20.66
C SER A 18 -15.16 21.34 20.74
N PHE A 19 -15.11 22.33 19.85
CA PHE A 19 -16.12 23.38 19.71
C PHE A 19 -17.22 23.00 18.71
N TYR A 20 -17.08 21.89 17.98
CA TYR A 20 -18.10 21.48 17.01
C TYR A 20 -19.42 21.17 17.69
N ARG A 21 -20.48 21.81 17.20
CA ARG A 21 -21.88 21.56 17.60
C ARG A 21 -22.72 21.57 16.33
N PHE A 22 -23.53 20.53 16.17
CA PHE A 22 -24.43 20.44 15.03
C PHE A 22 -25.87 20.77 15.44
N PRO A 23 -26.70 21.26 14.52
CA PRO A 23 -28.08 21.62 14.84
C PRO A 23 -28.87 20.47 15.45
N ASN A 24 -29.66 20.76 16.47
CA ASN A 24 -30.62 19.84 17.12
C ASN A 24 -29.97 18.60 17.80
N GLU A 25 -28.71 18.66 18.15
CA GLU A 25 -28.07 17.56 18.91
C GLU A 25 -28.71 17.47 20.31
N SER A 26 -29.04 16.23 20.71
CA SER A 26 -29.36 15.97 22.12
C SER A 26 -28.08 15.93 22.98
N ALA A 27 -28.25 16.18 24.29
CA ALA A 27 -27.13 16.06 25.23
C ALA A 27 -26.52 14.67 25.24
N ALA A 28 -27.34 13.60 25.11
CA ALA A 28 -26.90 12.22 25.04
C ALA A 28 -26.06 11.96 23.78
N TYR A 29 -26.50 12.42 22.60
CA TYR A 29 -25.74 12.34 21.37
C TYR A 29 -24.39 13.04 21.51
N ARG A 30 -24.38 14.28 22.04
CA ARG A 30 -23.15 15.05 22.21
C ARG A 30 -22.15 14.35 23.14
N ALA A 31 -22.63 13.78 24.25
CA ALA A 31 -21.78 13.02 25.16
C ALA A 31 -21.14 11.78 24.46
N ALA A 32 -21.96 11.00 23.78
CA ALA A 32 -21.49 9.83 23.02
C ALA A 32 -20.50 10.23 21.90
N ARG A 33 -20.79 11.31 21.15
CA ARG A 33 -19.89 11.80 20.08
C ARG A 33 -18.55 12.31 20.63
N THR A 34 -18.53 12.91 21.80
CA THR A 34 -17.29 13.35 22.47
C THR A 34 -16.46 12.14 22.92
N ALA A 35 -17.10 11.12 23.47
CA ALA A 35 -16.42 9.86 23.82
C ALA A 35 -15.82 9.18 22.57
N LEU A 36 -16.60 9.08 21.49
CA LEU A 36 -16.11 8.55 20.21
C LEU A 36 -14.93 9.37 19.66
N LEU A 37 -14.96 10.70 19.77
CA LEU A 37 -13.84 11.54 19.35
C LEU A 37 -12.55 11.23 20.12
N ALA A 38 -12.64 10.88 21.40
CA ALA A 38 -11.49 10.45 22.17
C ALA A 38 -10.87 9.16 21.61
N GLU A 39 -11.71 8.19 21.24
CA GLU A 39 -11.27 6.94 20.60
C GLU A 39 -10.64 7.21 19.21
N GLU A 40 -11.23 8.09 18.41
CA GLU A 40 -10.66 8.50 17.11
C GLU A 40 -9.28 9.17 17.26
N ILE A 41 -9.07 9.96 18.31
CA ILE A 41 -7.78 10.56 18.62
C ILE A 41 -6.78 9.47 19.04
N ALA A 42 -7.20 8.54 19.89
CA ALA A 42 -6.36 7.41 20.31
C ALA A 42 -5.94 6.55 19.11
N LEU A 43 -6.87 6.25 18.21
CA LEU A 43 -6.60 5.49 16.97
C LEU A 43 -5.55 6.18 16.08
N ARG A 44 -5.69 7.51 15.84
CA ARG A 44 -4.68 8.25 15.06
C ARG A 44 -3.29 8.14 15.68
N ARG A 45 -3.18 8.24 17.01
CA ARG A 45 -1.90 8.05 17.72
C ARG A 45 -1.38 6.63 17.61
N GLN A 46 -2.27 5.63 17.59
CA GLN A 46 -1.87 4.24 17.37
C GLN A 46 -1.29 4.04 15.97
N ILE A 47 -1.91 4.63 14.95
CA ILE A 47 -1.41 4.61 13.56
C ILE A 47 0.01 5.18 13.50
N GLU A 48 0.27 6.31 14.16
CA GLU A 48 1.62 6.91 14.22
C GLU A 48 2.64 5.98 14.91
N ARG A 49 2.26 5.37 16.03
CA ARG A 49 3.14 4.40 16.72
C ARG A 49 3.47 3.20 15.83
N VAL A 50 2.49 2.65 15.12
CA VAL A 50 2.72 1.54 14.18
C VAL A 50 3.63 2.00 13.03
N ALA A 51 3.43 3.20 12.51
CA ALA A 51 4.31 3.78 11.48
C ALA A 51 5.75 3.97 11.99
N GLU A 52 5.94 4.38 13.26
CA GLU A 52 7.26 4.46 13.89
C GLU A 52 7.91 3.09 14.00
N HIS A 53 7.18 2.07 14.47
CA HIS A 53 7.68 0.70 14.55
C HIS A 53 8.07 0.18 13.16
N ARG A 54 7.27 0.47 12.12
CA ARG A 54 7.60 0.09 10.75
C ARG A 54 8.88 0.76 10.26
N ARG A 55 9.07 2.05 10.54
CA ARG A 55 10.32 2.76 10.21
C ARG A 55 11.54 2.24 10.98
N ALA A 56 11.33 1.69 12.17
CA ALA A 56 12.38 1.14 13.04
C ALA A 56 12.72 -0.33 12.73
N LEU A 57 12.07 -0.96 11.75
CA LEU A 57 12.43 -2.32 11.35
C LEU A 57 13.90 -2.39 10.96
N PRO A 58 14.61 -3.45 11.37
CA PRO A 58 15.95 -3.70 10.87
C PRO A 58 15.93 -3.91 9.36
N PRO A 59 17.07 -3.80 8.68
CA PRO A 59 17.15 -4.06 7.24
C PRO A 59 16.61 -5.47 6.91
N GLY A 60 15.67 -5.52 5.98
CA GLY A 60 15.11 -6.78 5.51
C GLY A 60 16.04 -7.52 4.54
N GLY A 61 15.53 -8.61 3.96
CA GLY A 61 16.28 -9.48 3.07
C GLY A 61 16.83 -8.74 1.84
N GLU A 62 18.06 -9.03 1.49
CA GLU A 62 18.67 -8.52 0.27
C GLU A 62 18.05 -9.17 -0.97
N VAL A 63 17.73 -8.38 -1.96
CA VAL A 63 17.23 -8.85 -3.26
C VAL A 63 18.46 -9.19 -4.11
N THR A 64 18.78 -10.48 -4.19
CA THR A 64 19.94 -10.99 -4.94
C THR A 64 19.57 -11.48 -6.32
N LYS A 65 18.29 -11.68 -6.61
CA LYS A 65 17.78 -12.09 -7.91
C LYS A 65 17.40 -10.85 -8.74
N ASP A 66 17.69 -10.93 -10.02
CA ASP A 66 17.16 -9.96 -10.98
C ASP A 66 15.84 -10.50 -11.53
N TYR A 67 14.75 -9.80 -11.20
CA TYR A 67 13.43 -10.12 -11.72
C TYR A 67 13.17 -9.33 -13.00
N LEU A 68 12.56 -10.00 -13.97
CA LEU A 68 12.31 -9.46 -15.28
C LEU A 68 10.82 -9.22 -15.49
N PHE A 69 10.48 -8.01 -15.86
CA PHE A 69 9.13 -7.57 -16.15
C PHE A 69 8.99 -7.12 -17.60
N GLU A 70 7.77 -7.14 -18.11
CA GLU A 70 7.43 -6.49 -19.37
C GLU A 70 6.62 -5.23 -19.06
N GLY A 71 7.10 -4.09 -19.50
CA GLY A 71 6.42 -2.80 -19.40
C GLY A 71 5.90 -2.30 -20.74
N GLN A 72 5.41 -1.06 -20.79
CA GLN A 72 4.89 -0.46 -22.04
C GLN A 72 5.96 -0.32 -23.12
N GLN A 73 7.21 -0.14 -22.74
CA GLN A 73 8.33 0.11 -23.66
C GLN A 73 9.22 -1.13 -23.87
N GLY A 74 8.80 -2.27 -23.38
CA GLY A 74 9.53 -3.52 -23.43
C GLY A 74 10.00 -4.00 -22.07
N GLU A 75 11.04 -4.81 -22.08
CA GLU A 75 11.58 -5.50 -20.91
C GLU A 75 12.23 -4.53 -19.93
N VAL A 76 11.98 -4.74 -18.63
CA VAL A 76 12.44 -3.90 -17.53
C VAL A 76 12.98 -4.78 -16.41
N HIS A 77 14.19 -4.52 -15.94
CA HIS A 77 14.78 -5.18 -14.80
C HIS A 77 14.27 -4.62 -13.47
N PHE A 78 14.30 -5.44 -12.42
CA PHE A 78 13.79 -5.03 -11.10
C PHE A 78 14.42 -3.73 -10.59
N ALA A 79 15.73 -3.58 -10.76
CA ALA A 79 16.45 -2.40 -10.32
C ALA A 79 16.03 -1.12 -11.06
N ASP A 80 15.54 -1.23 -12.29
CA ASP A 80 15.13 -0.11 -13.13
C ASP A 80 13.74 0.42 -12.73
N LEU A 81 12.91 -0.41 -12.05
CA LEU A 81 11.62 0.03 -11.52
C LEU A 81 11.74 1.17 -10.51
N PHE A 82 12.89 1.31 -9.86
CA PHE A 82 13.16 2.43 -8.94
C PHE A 82 13.26 3.78 -9.66
N GLY A 83 13.64 3.80 -10.93
CA GLY A 83 13.96 5.05 -11.62
C GLY A 83 14.99 5.87 -10.85
N SER A 84 14.65 7.11 -10.52
CA SER A 84 15.49 8.01 -9.71
C SER A 84 15.26 7.92 -8.20
N HIS A 85 14.36 7.05 -7.73
CA HIS A 85 14.00 6.93 -6.32
C HIS A 85 14.84 5.86 -5.62
N ASP A 86 14.94 6.00 -4.32
CA ASP A 86 15.56 5.02 -3.41
C ASP A 86 14.54 4.08 -2.74
N THR A 87 13.27 4.30 -2.99
CA THR A 87 12.15 3.51 -2.48
C THR A 87 11.20 3.13 -3.62
N LEU A 88 10.87 1.86 -3.69
CA LEU A 88 9.92 1.28 -4.66
C LEU A 88 8.77 0.62 -3.90
N VAL A 89 7.55 0.98 -4.28
CA VAL A 89 6.32 0.33 -3.83
C VAL A 89 5.76 -0.50 -4.97
N ILE A 90 5.60 -1.79 -4.74
CA ILE A 90 4.98 -2.70 -5.71
C ILE A 90 3.64 -3.17 -5.15
N TYR A 91 2.58 -3.00 -5.94
CA TYR A 91 1.29 -3.64 -5.70
C TYR A 91 1.13 -4.86 -6.59
N SER A 92 0.89 -6.01 -5.99
CA SER A 92 0.59 -7.26 -6.69
C SER A 92 -0.90 -7.29 -7.04
N TYR A 93 -1.19 -7.27 -8.34
CA TYR A 93 -2.54 -7.18 -8.87
C TYR A 93 -3.05 -8.55 -9.31
N MET A 94 -4.13 -9.01 -8.70
CA MET A 94 -4.76 -10.29 -9.04
C MET A 94 -5.37 -10.25 -10.46
N PHE A 95 -4.52 -10.38 -11.43
CA PHE A 95 -4.87 -10.49 -12.84
C PHE A 95 -3.92 -11.49 -13.52
N GLY A 96 -4.17 -12.77 -13.29
CA GLY A 96 -3.46 -13.87 -13.94
C GLY A 96 -3.98 -14.14 -15.35
N PRO A 97 -3.24 -14.93 -16.15
CA PRO A 97 -3.62 -15.27 -17.53
C PRO A 97 -4.95 -16.02 -17.61
N GLU A 98 -5.31 -16.77 -16.58
CA GLU A 98 -6.53 -17.57 -16.49
C GLU A 98 -7.79 -16.73 -16.21
N ARG A 99 -7.63 -15.50 -15.72
CA ARG A 99 -8.74 -14.62 -15.41
C ARG A 99 -9.22 -13.89 -16.66
N GLU A 100 -10.49 -13.98 -16.96
CA GLU A 100 -11.10 -13.16 -18.00
C GLU A 100 -11.02 -11.67 -17.64
N ARG A 101 -11.30 -11.34 -16.38
CA ARG A 101 -11.22 -9.98 -15.82
C ARG A 101 -10.42 -9.98 -14.51
N PRO A 102 -9.77 -8.86 -14.19
CA PRO A 102 -9.05 -8.75 -12.93
C PRO A 102 -9.97 -8.77 -11.72
N CYS A 103 -9.40 -9.00 -10.54
CA CYS A 103 -10.11 -8.95 -9.28
C CYS A 103 -10.80 -7.59 -9.08
N PRO A 104 -12.11 -7.55 -8.80
CA PRO A 104 -12.84 -6.29 -8.65
C PRO A 104 -12.41 -5.48 -7.43
N MET A 105 -12.03 -6.12 -6.32
CA MET A 105 -11.53 -5.44 -5.10
C MET A 105 -10.20 -4.75 -5.39
N CYS A 106 -9.23 -5.46 -5.97
CA CYS A 106 -7.98 -4.84 -6.41
C CYS A 106 -8.23 -3.67 -7.38
N THR A 107 -9.18 -3.83 -8.31
CA THR A 107 -9.55 -2.78 -9.27
C THR A 107 -10.13 -1.55 -8.57
N ALA A 108 -11.01 -1.76 -7.56
CA ALA A 108 -11.57 -0.68 -6.76
C ALA A 108 -10.48 0.06 -5.97
N PHE A 109 -9.49 -0.67 -5.44
CA PHE A 109 -8.35 -0.12 -4.76
C PHE A 109 -7.42 0.68 -5.70
N LEU A 110 -7.14 0.17 -6.89
CA LEU A 110 -6.24 0.81 -7.86
C LEU A 110 -6.82 2.11 -8.46
N GLY A 111 -8.15 2.27 -8.49
CA GLY A 111 -8.77 3.51 -8.99
C GLY A 111 -8.33 4.76 -8.21
N PRO A 112 -8.51 4.84 -6.88
CA PRO A 112 -7.98 5.92 -6.05
C PRO A 112 -6.45 6.03 -6.08
N LEU A 113 -5.74 4.91 -6.19
CA LEU A 113 -4.29 4.91 -6.31
C LEU A 113 -3.84 5.58 -7.62
N ASP A 114 -4.54 5.35 -8.74
CA ASP A 114 -4.27 6.03 -10.01
C ASP A 114 -4.49 7.54 -9.88
N ALA A 115 -5.59 7.95 -9.23
CA ALA A 115 -5.91 9.36 -9.06
C ALA A 115 -4.81 10.12 -8.27
N ASN A 116 -4.17 9.45 -7.31
CA ASN A 116 -3.07 10.00 -6.51
C ASN A 116 -1.68 9.62 -7.05
N GLY A 117 -1.62 8.87 -8.14
CA GLY A 117 -0.38 8.25 -8.62
C GLY A 117 0.72 9.25 -8.97
N ALA A 118 0.35 10.39 -9.56
CA ALA A 118 1.31 11.45 -9.88
C ALA A 118 1.96 12.07 -8.63
N ASP A 119 1.19 12.24 -7.55
CA ASP A 119 1.70 12.81 -6.29
C ASP A 119 2.55 11.79 -5.53
N ILE A 120 2.13 10.53 -5.51
CA ILE A 120 2.89 9.42 -4.90
C ILE A 120 4.26 9.30 -5.58
N GLN A 121 4.29 9.35 -6.91
CA GLN A 121 5.52 9.21 -7.69
C GLN A 121 6.48 10.41 -7.58
N GLN A 122 6.10 11.49 -6.90
CA GLN A 122 7.04 12.53 -6.49
C GLN A 122 7.94 12.10 -5.31
N ARG A 123 7.58 11.05 -4.59
CA ARG A 123 8.27 10.61 -3.37
C ARG A 123 8.87 9.22 -3.46
N VAL A 124 8.21 8.31 -4.18
CA VAL A 124 8.62 6.91 -4.31
C VAL A 124 8.36 6.42 -5.73
N ALA A 125 9.10 5.42 -6.17
CA ALA A 125 8.73 4.67 -7.35
C ALA A 125 7.49 3.81 -7.05
N LEU A 126 6.58 3.71 -8.01
CA LEU A 126 5.37 2.91 -7.93
C LEU A 126 5.36 1.91 -9.07
N ALA A 127 4.99 0.67 -8.80
CA ALA A 127 4.73 -0.34 -9.82
C ALA A 127 3.49 -1.16 -9.45
N VAL A 128 2.70 -1.49 -10.44
CA VAL A 128 1.60 -2.47 -10.31
C VAL A 128 1.97 -3.66 -11.16
N VAL A 129 2.15 -4.81 -10.55
CA VAL A 129 2.64 -6.03 -11.17
C VAL A 129 1.53 -7.06 -11.23
N ALA A 130 1.36 -7.71 -12.39
CA ALA A 130 0.41 -8.80 -12.58
C ALA A 130 0.99 -9.86 -13.53
N ARG A 131 0.38 -11.05 -13.57
CA ARG A 131 0.80 -12.14 -14.49
C ARG A 131 0.13 -12.10 -15.86
N ALA A 132 -0.99 -11.35 -16.00
CA ALA A 132 -1.65 -11.24 -17.30
C ALA A 132 -0.71 -10.67 -18.36
N PRO A 133 -0.84 -11.09 -19.64
CA PRO A 133 -0.09 -10.50 -20.73
C PRO A 133 -0.21 -8.98 -20.75
N ILE A 134 0.90 -8.31 -21.06
CA ILE A 134 1.01 -6.84 -20.98
C ILE A 134 -0.07 -6.11 -21.79
N ASP A 135 -0.43 -6.65 -22.96
CA ASP A 135 -1.49 -6.07 -23.80
C ASP A 135 -2.85 -6.04 -23.10
N ARG A 136 -3.16 -7.08 -22.31
CA ARG A 136 -4.40 -7.16 -21.53
C ARG A 136 -4.38 -6.16 -20.37
N LEU A 137 -3.24 -5.99 -19.72
CA LEU A 137 -3.07 -4.98 -18.66
C LEU A 137 -3.33 -3.57 -19.20
N PHE A 138 -2.73 -3.23 -20.35
CA PHE A 138 -2.94 -1.92 -20.98
C PHE A 138 -4.31 -1.74 -21.59
N ALA A 139 -4.94 -2.79 -22.11
CA ALA A 139 -6.34 -2.74 -22.55
C ALA A 139 -7.26 -2.39 -21.38
N PHE A 140 -7.08 -3.04 -20.24
CA PHE A 140 -7.87 -2.77 -19.04
C PHE A 140 -7.55 -1.39 -18.44
N LYS A 141 -6.29 -0.96 -18.41
CA LYS A 141 -5.90 0.40 -18.03
C LYS A 141 -6.66 1.45 -18.83
N ARG A 142 -6.75 1.29 -20.16
CA ARG A 142 -7.53 2.18 -21.05
C ARG A 142 -9.03 2.12 -20.76
N GLU A 143 -9.60 0.94 -20.58
CA GLU A 143 -11.02 0.76 -20.22
C GLU A 143 -11.36 1.53 -18.93
N ARG A 144 -10.47 1.49 -17.93
CA ARG A 144 -10.66 2.19 -16.65
C ARG A 144 -10.32 3.68 -16.68
N GLY A 145 -9.70 4.16 -17.75
CA GLY A 145 -9.22 5.55 -17.83
C GLY A 145 -8.05 5.87 -16.92
N TRP A 146 -7.33 4.86 -16.43
CA TRP A 146 -6.14 5.05 -15.58
C TRP A 146 -5.01 5.71 -16.35
N ARG A 147 -4.36 6.69 -15.74
CA ARG A 147 -3.33 7.51 -16.38
C ARG A 147 -1.95 7.37 -15.73
N HIS A 148 -1.92 7.22 -14.42
CA HIS A 148 -0.71 7.38 -13.60
C HIS A 148 -0.13 6.06 -13.09
N LEU A 149 -0.88 4.95 -13.13
CA LEU A 149 -0.38 3.65 -12.69
C LEU A 149 0.61 3.06 -13.70
N PRO A 150 1.87 2.83 -13.31
CA PRO A 150 2.82 2.04 -14.09
C PRO A 150 2.45 0.56 -13.96
N LEU A 151 2.07 -0.08 -15.06
CA LEU A 151 1.70 -1.49 -15.09
C LEU A 151 2.81 -2.33 -15.71
N TYR A 152 3.08 -3.47 -15.09
CA TYR A 152 4.10 -4.42 -15.53
C TYR A 152 3.56 -5.84 -15.48
N GLN A 153 3.95 -6.65 -16.45
CA GLN A 153 3.75 -8.09 -16.42
C GLN A 153 4.94 -8.75 -15.73
N ASP A 154 4.69 -9.60 -14.73
CA ASP A 154 5.70 -10.54 -14.22
C ASP A 154 5.86 -11.69 -15.23
N LYS A 155 6.78 -11.52 -16.16
CA LYS A 155 6.95 -12.38 -17.33
C LYS A 155 7.45 -13.79 -16.98
N THR A 156 8.27 -13.87 -15.95
CA THR A 156 8.89 -15.12 -15.50
C THR A 156 8.15 -15.74 -14.32
N GLU A 157 7.23 -15.03 -13.72
CA GLU A 157 6.51 -15.38 -12.48
C GLU A 157 7.44 -15.58 -11.25
N HIS A 158 8.73 -15.27 -11.38
CA HIS A 158 9.70 -15.46 -10.29
C HIS A 158 9.46 -14.46 -9.17
N TYR A 159 9.16 -13.18 -9.51
CA TYR A 159 8.81 -12.16 -8.52
C TYR A 159 7.56 -12.59 -7.75
N GLY A 160 6.51 -12.97 -8.46
CA GLY A 160 5.26 -13.37 -7.85
C GLY A 160 5.39 -14.56 -6.90
N ARG A 161 6.23 -15.53 -7.24
CA ARG A 161 6.52 -16.67 -6.37
C ARG A 161 7.30 -16.28 -5.12
N ASP A 162 8.36 -15.49 -5.28
CA ASP A 162 9.25 -15.13 -4.16
C ASP A 162 8.57 -14.15 -3.18
N TYR A 163 7.66 -13.29 -3.66
CA TYR A 163 6.94 -12.29 -2.84
C TYR A 163 5.44 -12.59 -2.68
N LEU A 164 5.06 -13.86 -2.85
CA LEU A 164 3.72 -14.39 -2.58
C LEU A 164 2.57 -13.71 -3.34
N ALA A 165 2.87 -13.02 -4.44
CA ALA A 165 1.84 -12.49 -5.36
C ALA A 165 1.17 -13.60 -6.18
N TRP A 166 1.82 -14.76 -6.22
CA TRP A 166 1.37 -15.97 -6.88
C TRP A 166 1.74 -17.21 -6.07
N THR A 167 0.77 -18.06 -5.80
CA THR A 167 0.93 -19.36 -5.14
C THR A 167 0.20 -20.44 -5.92
N ASP A 168 0.32 -21.70 -5.49
CA ASP A 168 -0.43 -22.80 -6.10
C ASP A 168 -1.96 -22.69 -5.90
N GLN A 169 -2.39 -21.78 -5.01
CA GLN A 169 -3.80 -21.43 -4.80
C GLN A 169 -4.30 -20.30 -5.71
N GLY A 170 -3.39 -19.65 -6.46
CA GLY A 170 -3.69 -18.58 -7.40
C GLY A 170 -3.00 -17.27 -7.08
N ASP A 171 -3.52 -16.17 -7.68
CA ASP A 171 -3.02 -14.82 -7.45
C ASP A 171 -3.39 -14.33 -6.05
N ASN A 172 -2.46 -13.66 -5.39
CA ASN A 172 -2.66 -12.94 -4.14
C ASN A 172 -2.45 -11.43 -4.34
N PRO A 173 -3.29 -10.58 -3.74
CA PRO A 173 -3.01 -9.16 -3.71
C PRO A 173 -2.00 -8.88 -2.60
N GLY A 174 -1.21 -7.82 -2.76
CA GLY A 174 -0.30 -7.44 -1.70
C GLY A 174 0.53 -6.21 -2.04
N TYR A 175 1.03 -5.60 -0.98
CA TYR A 175 2.02 -4.55 -1.06
C TYR A 175 3.37 -5.05 -0.64
N ASN A 176 4.38 -4.70 -1.43
CA ASN A 176 5.78 -4.87 -1.08
C ASN A 176 6.51 -3.53 -1.22
N VAL A 177 7.31 -3.18 -0.26
CA VAL A 177 8.14 -1.99 -0.26
C VAL A 177 9.61 -2.41 -0.27
N PHE A 178 10.35 -1.85 -1.20
CA PHE A 178 11.79 -2.10 -1.34
C PHE A 178 12.56 -0.79 -1.20
N THR A 179 13.77 -0.87 -0.67
CA THR A 179 14.70 0.26 -0.59
C THR A 179 15.98 -0.07 -1.33
N LYS A 180 16.56 0.95 -1.97
CA LYS A 180 17.86 0.87 -2.65
C LYS A 180 18.81 1.88 -2.01
N ARG A 181 19.85 1.37 -1.34
CA ARG A 181 20.88 2.21 -0.70
C ARG A 181 22.26 1.65 -1.04
N ASP A 182 23.17 2.50 -1.43
CA ASP A 182 24.54 2.15 -1.80
C ASP A 182 24.63 1.00 -2.82
N GLY A 183 23.67 0.97 -3.77
CA GLY A 183 23.56 -0.08 -4.79
C GLY A 183 22.93 -1.39 -4.32
N VAL A 184 22.62 -1.53 -3.03
CA VAL A 184 21.98 -2.73 -2.46
C VAL A 184 20.47 -2.52 -2.37
N ILE A 185 19.72 -3.44 -2.94
CA ILE A 185 18.26 -3.47 -2.83
C ILE A 185 17.85 -4.43 -1.74
N ARG A 186 16.93 -3.99 -0.87
CA ARG A 186 16.36 -4.81 0.21
C ARG A 186 14.85 -4.73 0.24
N HIS A 187 14.21 -5.85 0.55
CA HIS A 187 12.80 -5.86 0.91
C HIS A 187 12.65 -5.18 2.27
N PHE A 188 11.96 -4.05 2.32
CA PHE A 188 11.79 -3.29 3.55
C PHE A 188 10.57 -3.73 4.33
N TRP A 189 9.45 -3.92 3.65
CA TRP A 189 8.18 -4.28 4.28
C TRP A 189 7.23 -4.90 3.25
N GLY A 190 6.42 -5.87 3.69
CA GLY A 190 5.31 -6.42 2.93
C GLY A 190 4.05 -6.51 3.78
N GLY A 191 2.88 -6.39 3.17
CA GLY A 191 1.61 -6.66 3.83
C GLY A 191 1.45 -8.16 4.06
N GLU A 192 1.30 -8.57 5.31
CA GLU A 192 1.06 -9.96 5.71
C GLU A 192 -0.43 -10.16 6.06
N MET A 193 -1.29 -9.45 5.35
CA MET A 193 -2.72 -9.47 5.60
C MET A 193 -3.36 -10.61 4.81
N SER A 194 -3.75 -11.63 5.52
CA SER A 194 -4.49 -12.78 4.99
C SER A 194 -5.67 -13.08 5.91
N GLY A 195 -6.58 -13.97 5.47
CA GLY A 195 -7.68 -14.41 6.32
C GLY A 195 -7.25 -15.06 7.65
N GLU A 196 -5.99 -15.47 7.76
CA GLU A 196 -5.41 -16.07 8.98
C GLU A 196 -4.87 -15.01 9.94
N THR A 197 -4.55 -13.81 9.46
CA THR A 197 -3.96 -12.72 10.24
C THR A 197 -4.91 -11.54 10.45
N ALA A 198 -6.12 -11.61 9.91
CA ALA A 198 -7.17 -10.63 10.07
C ALA A 198 -8.27 -11.14 11.04
N ASP A 199 -8.85 -10.23 11.79
CA ASP A 199 -10.04 -10.55 12.58
C ASP A 199 -11.23 -10.87 11.67
N PRO A 200 -12.13 -11.80 12.05
CA PRO A 200 -13.29 -12.13 11.23
C PRO A 200 -14.13 -10.91 10.87
N GLY A 201 -14.39 -10.72 9.57
CA GLY A 201 -15.21 -9.62 9.06
C GLY A 201 -14.45 -8.29 8.87
N GLN A 202 -13.14 -8.28 9.06
CA GLN A 202 -12.28 -7.16 8.70
C GLN A 202 -11.62 -7.40 7.34
N ASP A 203 -11.53 -6.34 6.54
CA ASP A 203 -10.72 -6.39 5.33
C ASP A 203 -9.23 -6.37 5.71
N PRO A 204 -8.43 -7.24 5.11
CA PRO A 204 -6.99 -7.25 5.32
C PRO A 204 -6.32 -5.97 4.85
#